data_b58772879809fa722d9a222d10617f7e
#
_entry.id   b58772879809fa722d9a222d10617f7e
#
_cell.length_a   1.000
_cell.length_b   1.000
_cell.length_c   1.000
_cell.angle_alpha   90.00
_cell.angle_beta   90.00
_cell.angle_gamma   90.00
#
_symmetry.space_group_name_H-M   'P 1'
#
loop_
_entity.id
_entity.type
_entity.pdbx_description
1 polymer ?
#
loop_
_entity_poly.entity_id
_entity_poly.type
_entity_poly.pdbx_seq_one_letter_code
_entity_poly.pdbx_strand_id
1 'polypeptide(L)'
;ITQFSPKSTGARELPDLKGKRVGVASGTMANYYWKYLLQAYGLEESDFAKVEVMGIKDLLIAIQDGTLDYGVHVASTPNTSIQDTALSVGLNILTMSDEIIERMTELNPCFQKYTITMDKYNSDFDANTVGVHNVYVCTADADEQMIYDLVKTIDENNDTLQAAHPQAGEVGQKVMENQLLP
;
A
#
# COMPACT_ATOMS: atom_id res chain seq x y z
N ILE A 1 -0.60 1.07 2.22
CA ILE A 1 -1.07 1.96 1.13
C ILE A 1 0.15 2.63 0.53
N THR A 2 0.36 2.48 -0.78
CA THR A 2 1.47 3.11 -1.50
C THR A 2 0.95 4.34 -2.24
N GLN A 3 1.37 5.51 -1.80
CA GLN A 3 1.11 6.81 -2.43
C GLN A 3 2.36 7.22 -3.19
N PHE A 4 2.25 7.60 -4.45
CA PHE A 4 3.41 7.93 -5.27
C PHE A 4 3.15 9.11 -6.20
N SER A 5 4.19 9.90 -6.43
CA SER A 5 4.16 11.06 -7.30
C SER A 5 5.51 11.21 -8.00
N PRO A 6 5.55 11.73 -9.25
CA PRO A 6 6.82 12.07 -9.89
C PRO A 6 7.64 13.03 -9.00
N LYS A 7 8.95 12.79 -8.91
CA LYS A 7 9.88 13.64 -8.13
C LYS A 7 9.78 15.13 -8.54
N SER A 8 9.46 15.37 -9.80
CA SER A 8 9.30 16.73 -10.35
C SER A 8 8.15 17.54 -9.70
N THR A 9 7.20 16.88 -9.04
CA THR A 9 6.12 17.57 -8.31
C THR A 9 6.60 18.21 -7.01
N GLY A 10 7.68 17.69 -6.43
CA GLY A 10 8.18 18.09 -5.12
C GLY A 10 7.29 17.66 -3.94
N ALA A 11 6.21 16.92 -4.20
CA ALA A 11 5.26 16.52 -3.16
C ALA A 11 5.88 15.50 -2.20
N ARG A 12 5.58 15.65 -0.91
CA ARG A 12 5.97 14.74 0.17
C ARG A 12 4.78 14.08 0.84
N GLU A 13 3.67 14.80 0.95
CA GLU A 13 2.41 14.34 1.55
C GLU A 13 1.23 14.65 0.63
N LEU A 14 0.09 14.00 0.88
CA LEU A 14 -1.12 14.18 0.06
C LEU A 14 -1.60 15.65 -0.03
N PRO A 15 -1.56 16.48 1.03
CA PRO A 15 -1.96 17.89 0.93
C PRO A 15 -1.16 18.73 -0.05
N ASP A 16 0.10 18.34 -0.36
CA ASP A 16 0.93 19.06 -1.33
C ASP A 16 0.38 18.97 -2.77
N LEU A 17 -0.58 18.06 -2.96
CA LEU A 17 -1.21 17.78 -4.25
C LEU A 17 -2.56 18.48 -4.45
N LYS A 18 -2.93 19.44 -3.58
CA LYS A 18 -4.12 20.27 -3.82
C LYS A 18 -4.04 20.95 -5.19
N GLY A 19 -5.14 20.90 -5.93
CA GLY A 19 -5.22 21.42 -7.29
C GLY A 19 -4.48 20.60 -8.35
N LYS A 20 -3.98 19.41 -8.03
CA LYS A 20 -3.31 18.47 -8.95
C LYS A 20 -4.28 17.38 -9.41
N ARG A 21 -3.86 16.63 -10.41
CA ARG A 21 -4.61 15.50 -11.00
C ARG A 21 -4.22 14.20 -10.31
N VAL A 22 -5.18 13.55 -9.73
CA VAL A 22 -5.02 12.40 -8.84
C VAL A 22 -5.59 11.15 -9.49
N GLY A 23 -4.81 10.07 -9.48
CA GLY A 23 -5.23 8.73 -9.85
C GLY A 23 -5.42 7.83 -8.64
N VAL A 24 -6.56 7.17 -8.55
CA VAL A 24 -6.88 6.20 -7.50
C VAL A 24 -7.03 4.83 -8.15
N ALA A 25 -6.21 3.87 -7.70
CA ALA A 25 -6.32 2.51 -8.24
C ALA A 25 -7.67 1.89 -7.90
N SER A 26 -8.32 1.30 -8.91
CA SER A 26 -9.62 0.65 -8.76
C SER A 26 -9.57 -0.52 -7.77
N GLY A 27 -10.74 -0.96 -7.31
CA GLY A 27 -10.87 -2.03 -6.32
C GLY A 27 -10.84 -1.51 -4.87
N THR A 28 -10.16 -2.22 -3.98
CA THR A 28 -10.16 -1.94 -2.53
C THR A 28 -9.71 -0.51 -2.22
N MET A 29 -8.71 0.03 -2.96
CA MET A 29 -8.24 1.39 -2.74
C MET A 29 -9.35 2.41 -2.99
N ALA A 30 -9.98 2.39 -4.18
CA ALA A 30 -11.02 3.32 -4.55
C ALA A 30 -12.31 3.13 -3.71
N ASN A 31 -12.71 1.87 -3.47
CA ASN A 31 -13.98 1.57 -2.82
C ASN A 31 -13.98 1.84 -1.32
N TYR A 32 -12.84 1.72 -0.66
CA TYR A 32 -12.76 1.77 0.79
C TYR A 32 -11.70 2.73 1.33
N TYR A 33 -10.45 2.62 0.88
CA TYR A 33 -9.33 3.28 1.58
C TYR A 33 -9.14 4.73 1.18
N TRP A 34 -9.54 5.11 -0.04
CA TRP A 34 -9.44 6.49 -0.50
C TRP A 34 -10.20 7.47 0.39
N LYS A 35 -11.43 7.11 0.77
CA LYS A 35 -12.23 7.93 1.68
C LYS A 35 -11.62 8.09 3.07
N TYR A 36 -11.00 7.02 3.61
CA TYR A 36 -10.30 7.10 4.90
C TYR A 36 -9.10 8.02 4.81
N LEU A 37 -8.35 7.93 3.71
CA LEU A 37 -7.20 8.78 3.46
C LEU A 37 -7.61 10.26 3.40
N LEU A 38 -8.65 10.60 2.64
CA LEU A 38 -9.20 11.95 2.59
C LEU A 38 -9.66 12.42 3.97
N GLN A 39 -10.41 11.60 4.68
CA GLN A 39 -10.93 11.93 6.01
C GLN A 39 -9.80 12.17 7.03
N ALA A 40 -8.75 11.35 7.02
CA ALA A 40 -7.61 11.51 7.92
C ALA A 40 -6.87 12.83 7.69
N TYR A 41 -6.73 13.25 6.43
CA TYR A 41 -6.12 14.52 6.08
C TYR A 41 -7.09 15.73 6.15
N GLY A 42 -8.39 15.50 6.36
CA GLY A 42 -9.40 16.56 6.28
C GLY A 42 -9.53 17.17 4.88
N LEU A 43 -9.43 16.32 3.86
CA LEU A 43 -9.50 16.69 2.45
C LEU A 43 -10.80 16.17 1.81
N GLU A 44 -11.18 16.77 0.72
CA GLU A 44 -12.27 16.34 -0.17
C GLU A 44 -11.75 16.16 -1.60
N GLU A 45 -12.45 15.39 -2.43
CA GLU A 45 -12.09 15.25 -3.85
C GLU A 45 -12.08 16.58 -4.60
N SER A 46 -12.89 17.53 -4.16
CA SER A 46 -12.95 18.91 -4.69
C SER A 46 -11.68 19.73 -4.42
N ASP A 47 -10.80 19.31 -3.51
CA ASP A 47 -9.49 19.92 -3.29
C ASP A 47 -8.51 19.67 -4.46
N PHE A 48 -8.81 18.69 -5.30
CA PHE A 48 -7.97 18.31 -6.44
C PHE A 48 -8.56 18.80 -7.76
N ALA A 49 -7.71 19.06 -8.75
CA ALA A 49 -8.17 19.45 -10.08
C ALA A 49 -8.98 18.34 -10.76
N LYS A 50 -8.62 17.10 -10.49
CA LYS A 50 -9.31 15.92 -11.00
C LYS A 50 -8.96 14.71 -10.14
N VAL A 51 -9.95 13.86 -9.90
CA VAL A 51 -9.76 12.52 -9.30
C VAL A 51 -10.27 11.48 -10.28
N GLU A 52 -9.43 10.55 -10.67
CA GLU A 52 -9.76 9.50 -11.63
C GLU A 52 -9.54 8.12 -11.02
N VAL A 53 -10.55 7.26 -11.12
CA VAL A 53 -10.46 5.86 -10.69
C VAL A 53 -10.17 4.99 -11.92
N MET A 54 -9.07 4.25 -11.90
CA MET A 54 -8.66 3.40 -13.02
C MET A 54 -7.85 2.19 -12.57
N GLY A 55 -7.63 1.25 -13.49
CA GLY A 55 -6.73 0.12 -13.26
C GLY A 55 -5.28 0.58 -13.00
N ILE A 56 -4.54 -0.16 -12.16
CA ILE A 56 -3.16 0.23 -11.82
C ILE A 56 -2.26 0.41 -13.04
N LYS A 57 -2.42 -0.40 -14.09
CA LYS A 57 -1.62 -0.27 -15.31
C LYS A 57 -1.86 1.08 -16.01
N ASP A 58 -3.12 1.46 -16.17
CA ASP A 58 -3.50 2.71 -16.83
C ASP A 58 -3.06 3.92 -15.97
N LEU A 59 -3.17 3.78 -14.65
CA LEU A 59 -2.69 4.80 -13.71
C LEU A 59 -1.19 5.05 -13.85
N LEU A 60 -0.39 3.98 -13.92
CA LEU A 60 1.06 4.11 -14.09
C LEU A 60 1.44 4.70 -15.45
N ILE A 61 0.74 4.33 -16.52
CA ILE A 61 0.90 4.95 -17.84
C ILE A 61 0.57 6.45 -17.77
N ALA A 62 -0.54 6.81 -17.14
CA ALA A 62 -0.94 8.22 -17.00
C ALA A 62 0.06 9.06 -16.19
N ILE A 63 0.73 8.46 -15.20
CA ILE A 63 1.85 9.08 -14.48
C ILE A 63 3.06 9.26 -15.41
N GLN A 64 3.42 8.22 -16.19
CA GLN A 64 4.55 8.30 -17.13
C GLN A 64 4.34 9.35 -18.23
N ASP A 65 3.11 9.44 -18.73
CA ASP A 65 2.73 10.42 -19.77
C ASP A 65 2.50 11.85 -19.20
N GLY A 66 2.58 12.03 -17.89
CA GLY A 66 2.37 13.30 -17.23
C GLY A 66 0.92 13.79 -17.28
N THR A 67 -0.05 12.92 -17.51
CA THR A 67 -1.48 13.23 -17.47
C THR A 67 -2.07 13.17 -16.06
N LEU A 68 -1.40 12.47 -15.13
CA LEU A 68 -1.64 12.48 -13.69
C LEU A 68 -0.39 12.93 -12.94
N ASP A 69 -0.59 13.58 -11.82
CA ASP A 69 0.46 14.09 -10.95
C ASP A 69 0.69 13.19 -9.72
N TYR A 70 -0.24 12.28 -9.43
CA TYR A 70 -0.23 11.41 -8.26
C TYR A 70 -0.98 10.12 -8.53
N GLY A 71 -0.51 9.06 -7.89
CA GLY A 71 -1.19 7.77 -7.85
C GLY A 71 -1.23 7.19 -6.45
N VAL A 72 -2.31 6.48 -6.14
CA VAL A 72 -2.42 5.71 -4.89
C VAL A 72 -2.94 4.31 -5.15
N HIS A 73 -2.29 3.34 -4.51
CA HIS A 73 -2.61 1.92 -4.65
C HIS A 73 -2.43 1.18 -3.32
N VAL A 74 -3.18 0.09 -3.15
CA VAL A 74 -2.94 -0.87 -2.08
C VAL A 74 -2.38 -2.16 -2.69
N ALA A 75 -1.15 -2.46 -2.38
CA ALA A 75 -0.45 -3.63 -2.88
C ALA A 75 0.66 -4.05 -1.92
N SER A 76 1.21 -5.22 -2.18
CA SER A 76 2.46 -5.64 -1.57
C SER A 76 3.61 -4.67 -1.89
N THR A 77 4.55 -4.54 -0.98
CA THR A 77 5.71 -3.67 -1.12
C THR A 77 7.00 -4.51 -1.08
N PRO A 78 7.88 -4.44 -2.11
CA PRO A 78 7.74 -3.62 -3.31
C PRO A 78 6.75 -4.17 -4.35
N ASN A 79 6.09 -3.29 -5.10
CA ASN A 79 5.30 -3.64 -6.27
C ASN A 79 6.12 -3.42 -7.54
N THR A 80 6.31 -4.45 -8.34
CA THR A 80 7.20 -4.43 -9.52
C THR A 80 6.79 -3.37 -10.54
N SER A 81 5.49 -3.22 -10.83
CA SER A 81 5.04 -2.24 -11.82
C SER A 81 5.29 -0.79 -11.35
N ILE A 82 5.18 -0.52 -10.05
CA ILE A 82 5.53 0.80 -9.49
C ILE A 82 7.05 1.00 -9.54
N GLN A 83 7.86 -0.06 -9.28
CA GLN A 83 9.33 0.00 -9.43
C GLN A 83 9.74 0.35 -10.85
N ASP A 84 9.16 -0.31 -11.85
CA ASP A 84 9.45 -0.02 -13.27
C ASP A 84 9.12 1.43 -13.63
N THR A 85 8.00 1.95 -13.13
CA THR A 85 7.63 3.35 -13.32
C THR A 85 8.59 4.29 -12.57
N ALA A 86 9.01 3.94 -11.36
CA ALA A 86 9.97 4.73 -10.60
C ALA A 86 11.33 4.83 -11.31
N LEU A 87 11.75 3.76 -11.97
CA LEU A 87 12.98 3.79 -12.81
C LEU A 87 12.81 4.63 -14.07
N SER A 88 11.61 4.67 -14.65
CA SER A 88 11.33 5.39 -15.89
C SER A 88 11.25 6.91 -15.71
N VAL A 89 10.46 7.37 -14.73
CA VAL A 89 10.16 8.81 -14.57
C VAL A 89 10.65 9.41 -13.24
N GLY A 90 11.17 8.59 -12.35
CA GLY A 90 11.55 9.00 -10.99
C GLY A 90 10.33 9.28 -10.12
N LEU A 91 10.06 8.40 -9.15
CA LEU A 91 8.96 8.57 -8.21
C LEU A 91 9.49 8.82 -6.79
N ASN A 92 8.75 9.61 -6.04
CA ASN A 92 8.78 9.60 -4.59
C ASN A 92 7.56 8.85 -4.08
N ILE A 93 7.76 8.05 -3.05
CA ILE A 93 6.67 7.50 -2.25
C ILE A 93 6.34 8.56 -1.19
N LEU A 94 5.08 8.98 -1.13
CA LEU A 94 4.65 10.02 -0.20
C LEU A 94 4.54 9.44 1.21
N THR A 95 4.96 10.24 2.18
CA THR A 95 4.90 9.90 3.60
C THR A 95 3.59 10.37 4.22
N MET A 96 3.22 9.78 5.35
CA MET A 96 2.17 10.25 6.26
C MET A 96 2.85 10.66 7.56
N SER A 97 2.42 11.76 8.17
CA SER A 97 2.84 12.10 9.53
C SER A 97 2.28 11.10 10.55
N ASP A 98 2.88 11.02 11.74
CA ASP A 98 2.39 10.15 12.81
C ASP A 98 0.94 10.48 13.19
N GLU A 99 0.56 11.75 13.20
CA GLU A 99 -0.81 12.20 13.44
C GLU A 99 -1.80 11.62 12.40
N ILE A 100 -1.43 11.62 11.14
CA ILE A 100 -2.28 11.06 10.07
C ILE A 100 -2.39 9.54 10.22
N ILE A 101 -1.31 8.86 10.59
CA ILE A 101 -1.30 7.42 10.84
C ILE A 101 -2.23 7.07 12.01
N GLU A 102 -2.17 7.83 13.11
CA GLU A 102 -3.08 7.67 14.26
C GLU A 102 -4.53 7.83 13.84
N ARG A 103 -4.87 8.90 13.12
CA ARG A 103 -6.23 9.12 12.58
C ARG A 103 -6.68 7.98 11.67
N MET A 104 -5.82 7.47 10.79
CA MET A 104 -6.14 6.32 9.94
C MET A 104 -6.45 5.08 10.79
N THR A 105 -5.68 4.81 11.83
CA THR A 105 -5.88 3.69 12.74
C THR A 105 -7.19 3.83 13.55
N GLU A 106 -7.52 5.05 14.00
CA GLU A 106 -8.80 5.34 14.66
C GLU A 106 -10.00 5.11 13.74
N LEU A 107 -9.88 5.50 12.46
CA LEU A 107 -10.91 5.31 11.45
C LEU A 107 -11.12 3.82 11.08
N ASN A 108 -10.05 3.05 11.10
CA ASN A 108 -10.10 1.63 10.86
C ASN A 108 -8.95 0.91 11.58
N PRO A 109 -9.25 0.13 12.66
CA PRO A 109 -8.25 -0.59 13.46
C PRO A 109 -7.45 -1.65 12.68
N CYS A 110 -7.87 -2.01 11.46
CA CYS A 110 -7.08 -2.90 10.60
C CYS A 110 -5.83 -2.23 10.03
N PHE A 111 -5.74 -0.90 10.08
CA PHE A 111 -4.54 -0.18 9.66
C PHE A 111 -3.46 -0.25 10.72
N GLN A 112 -2.24 -0.50 10.28
CA GLN A 112 -1.05 -0.49 11.13
C GLN A 112 0.04 0.36 10.47
N LYS A 113 0.84 1.04 11.29
CA LYS A 113 1.99 1.81 10.79
C LYS A 113 2.94 0.88 10.04
N TYR A 114 3.34 1.31 8.85
CA TYR A 114 4.32 0.63 8.01
C TYR A 114 5.28 1.65 7.41
N THR A 115 6.55 1.29 7.28
CA THR A 115 7.56 2.14 6.64
C THR A 115 8.02 1.51 5.34
N ILE A 116 7.92 2.24 4.25
CA ILE A 116 8.48 1.89 2.95
C ILE A 116 9.84 2.57 2.85
N THR A 117 10.90 1.79 2.91
CA THR A 117 12.25 2.33 2.79
C THR A 117 12.54 2.83 1.39
N MET A 118 13.33 3.88 1.26
CA MET A 118 13.58 4.58 0.00
C MET A 118 14.20 3.69 -1.09
N ASP A 119 14.94 2.65 -0.71
CA ASP A 119 15.56 1.69 -1.62
C ASP A 119 14.54 0.88 -2.44
N LYS A 120 13.32 0.67 -1.90
CA LYS A 120 12.28 -0.13 -2.57
C LYS A 120 11.83 0.48 -3.90
N TYR A 121 11.84 1.79 -4.01
CA TYR A 121 11.36 2.52 -5.19
C TYR A 121 12.32 3.60 -5.68
N ASN A 122 13.58 3.58 -5.21
CA ASN A 122 14.55 4.64 -5.50
C ASN A 122 13.99 6.04 -5.17
N SER A 123 13.25 6.14 -4.06
CA SER A 123 12.69 7.38 -3.54
C SER A 123 13.79 8.26 -2.92
N ASP A 124 13.52 9.54 -2.70
CA ASP A 124 14.49 10.44 -2.06
C ASP A 124 14.50 10.34 -0.52
N PHE A 125 13.50 9.65 0.04
CA PHE A 125 13.31 9.49 1.49
C PHE A 125 12.47 8.25 1.81
N ASP A 126 12.57 7.78 3.03
CA ASP A 126 11.68 6.75 3.58
C ASP A 126 10.28 7.32 3.76
N ALA A 127 9.26 6.50 3.47
CA ALA A 127 7.87 6.90 3.57
C ALA A 127 7.15 6.11 4.67
N ASN A 128 6.65 6.80 5.68
CA ASN A 128 5.70 6.22 6.63
C ASN A 128 4.31 6.16 5.98
N THR A 129 3.61 5.08 6.19
CA THR A 129 2.28 4.82 5.65
C THR A 129 1.52 3.88 6.58
N VAL A 130 0.33 3.48 6.16
CA VAL A 130 -0.41 2.39 6.81
C VAL A 130 -0.48 1.17 5.90
N GLY A 131 -0.34 0.01 6.52
CA GLY A 131 -0.53 -1.31 5.92
C GLY A 131 -1.78 -2.00 6.47
N VAL A 132 -2.19 -3.07 5.82
CA VAL A 132 -3.20 -4.02 6.29
C VAL A 132 -2.63 -5.43 6.16
N HIS A 133 -2.98 -6.30 7.10
CA HIS A 133 -2.58 -7.69 7.01
C HIS A 133 -3.46 -8.45 6.01
N ASN A 134 -2.85 -9.32 5.24
CA ASN A 134 -3.54 -10.38 4.53
C ASN A 134 -3.70 -11.56 5.47
N VAL A 135 -4.91 -12.08 5.59
CA VAL A 135 -5.20 -13.25 6.43
C VAL A 135 -5.79 -14.36 5.59
N TYR A 136 -5.37 -15.59 5.88
CA TYR A 136 -6.03 -16.77 5.38
C TYR A 136 -7.17 -17.12 6.33
N VAL A 137 -8.35 -17.34 5.78
CA VAL A 137 -9.53 -17.76 6.55
C VAL A 137 -10.02 -19.09 6.03
N CYS A 138 -10.55 -19.93 6.92
CA CYS A 138 -11.21 -21.18 6.59
C CYS A 138 -12.59 -21.21 7.24
N THR A 139 -13.46 -22.10 6.78
CA THR A 139 -14.73 -22.36 7.41
C THR A 139 -14.52 -23.10 8.72
N ALA A 140 -15.47 -22.96 9.68
CA ALA A 140 -15.34 -23.59 11.00
C ALA A 140 -15.37 -25.13 10.96
N ASP A 141 -15.86 -25.70 9.87
CA ASP A 141 -15.94 -27.15 9.60
C ASP A 141 -14.77 -27.65 8.71
N ALA A 142 -13.76 -26.81 8.46
CA ALA A 142 -12.57 -27.24 7.71
C ALA A 142 -11.86 -28.38 8.46
N ASP A 143 -11.29 -29.31 7.70
CA ASP A 143 -10.52 -30.42 8.27
C ASP A 143 -9.29 -29.90 9.03
N GLU A 144 -9.23 -30.19 10.33
CA GLU A 144 -8.18 -29.69 11.23
C GLU A 144 -6.78 -30.16 10.78
N GLN A 145 -6.68 -31.41 10.31
CA GLN A 145 -5.40 -31.96 9.87
C GLN A 145 -4.91 -31.25 8.60
N MET A 146 -5.82 -30.96 7.68
CA MET A 146 -5.49 -30.22 6.45
C MET A 146 -4.97 -28.81 6.79
N ILE A 147 -5.61 -28.10 7.72
CA ILE A 147 -5.17 -26.77 8.15
C ILE A 147 -3.82 -26.83 8.87
N TYR A 148 -3.63 -27.81 9.76
CA TYR A 148 -2.35 -28.05 10.42
C TYR A 148 -1.23 -28.29 9.41
N ASP A 149 -1.45 -29.17 8.44
CA ASP A 149 -0.45 -29.50 7.41
C ASP A 149 -0.14 -28.29 6.52
N LEU A 150 -1.14 -27.46 6.21
CA LEU A 150 -0.94 -26.21 5.45
C LEU A 150 -0.03 -25.24 6.22
N VAL A 151 -0.37 -24.93 7.47
CA VAL A 151 0.40 -24.01 8.31
C VAL A 151 1.81 -24.50 8.53
N LYS A 152 1.97 -25.79 8.85
CA LYS A 152 3.27 -26.45 9.02
C LYS A 152 4.10 -26.39 7.74
N THR A 153 3.49 -26.67 6.57
CA THR A 153 4.19 -26.64 5.30
C THR A 153 4.70 -25.22 4.97
N ILE A 154 3.90 -24.19 5.24
CA ILE A 154 4.29 -22.78 5.05
C ILE A 154 5.48 -22.46 5.97
N ASP A 155 5.41 -22.84 7.24
CA ASP A 155 6.47 -22.53 8.22
C ASP A 155 7.79 -23.26 7.89
N GLU A 156 7.71 -24.56 7.59
CA GLU A 156 8.88 -25.38 7.25
C GLU A 156 9.54 -25.01 5.91
N ASN A 157 8.83 -24.33 5.01
CA ASN A 157 9.33 -23.92 3.68
C ASN A 157 9.44 -22.39 3.51
N ASN A 158 9.52 -21.66 4.62
CA ASN A 158 9.53 -20.19 4.58
C ASN A 158 10.69 -19.63 3.73
N ASP A 159 11.89 -20.24 3.80
CA ASP A 159 13.04 -19.83 2.98
C ASP A 159 12.75 -19.94 1.47
N THR A 160 12.04 -20.98 1.05
CA THR A 160 11.63 -21.18 -0.35
C THR A 160 10.61 -20.13 -0.77
N LEU A 161 9.67 -19.78 0.13
CA LEU A 161 8.70 -18.72 -0.12
C LEU A 161 9.37 -17.35 -0.20
N GLN A 162 10.34 -17.07 0.67
CA GLN A 162 11.12 -15.82 0.62
C GLN A 162 11.95 -15.70 -0.67
N ALA A 163 12.50 -16.80 -1.16
CA ALA A 163 13.20 -16.81 -2.45
C ALA A 163 12.25 -16.51 -3.63
N ALA A 164 10.98 -16.91 -3.52
CA ALA A 164 9.95 -16.63 -4.52
C ALA A 164 9.40 -15.19 -4.44
N HIS A 165 9.26 -14.65 -3.22
CA HIS A 165 8.74 -13.30 -3.01
C HIS A 165 9.26 -12.69 -1.69
N PRO A 166 9.86 -11.51 -1.70
CA PRO A 166 10.48 -10.89 -0.51
C PRO A 166 9.54 -10.71 0.69
N GLN A 167 8.24 -10.48 0.46
CA GLN A 167 7.26 -10.36 1.54
C GLN A 167 6.93 -11.67 2.24
N ALA A 168 7.32 -12.80 1.73
CA ALA A 168 7.13 -14.06 2.44
C ALA A 168 7.93 -14.12 3.77
N GLY A 169 8.91 -13.24 3.97
CA GLY A 169 9.55 -13.01 5.27
C GLY A 169 8.62 -12.45 6.35
N GLU A 170 7.47 -11.89 5.94
CA GLU A 170 6.41 -11.43 6.84
C GLU A 170 5.38 -12.53 7.16
N VAL A 171 5.58 -13.75 6.66
CA VAL A 171 4.74 -14.94 6.92
C VAL A 171 5.51 -15.92 7.78
N GLY A 172 4.85 -16.53 8.75
CA GLY A 172 5.44 -17.55 9.62
C GLY A 172 4.87 -17.53 11.04
N GLN A 173 5.21 -18.52 11.84
CA GLN A 173 4.63 -18.71 13.17
C GLN A 173 4.79 -17.47 14.07
N LYS A 174 5.97 -16.85 14.09
CA LYS A 174 6.24 -15.63 14.90
C LYS A 174 5.38 -14.44 14.50
N VAL A 175 5.04 -14.33 13.22
CA VAL A 175 4.16 -13.28 12.71
C VAL A 175 2.71 -13.61 13.07
N MET A 176 2.31 -14.88 12.94
CA MET A 176 0.96 -15.34 13.31
C MET A 176 0.66 -15.14 14.80
N GLU A 177 1.61 -15.43 15.69
CA GLU A 177 1.46 -15.24 17.14
C GLU A 177 1.20 -13.79 17.55
N ASN A 178 1.69 -12.83 16.78
CA ASN A 178 1.55 -11.39 17.05
C ASN A 178 0.37 -10.74 16.32
N GLN A 179 -0.34 -11.47 15.47
CA GLN A 179 -1.35 -10.91 14.57
C GLN A 179 -2.71 -11.61 14.68
N LEU A 180 -2.91 -12.40 15.73
CA LEU A 180 -4.23 -12.97 16.00
C LEU A 180 -5.22 -11.82 16.19
N LEU A 181 -6.21 -11.76 15.31
CA LEU A 181 -7.36 -10.88 15.47
C LEU A 181 -8.04 -11.20 16.82
N PRO A 182 -8.48 -10.19 17.56
CA PRO A 182 -9.18 -10.39 18.82
C PRO A 182 -10.48 -11.15 18.61
#